data_88f118235ba7ac0651baf4527457740b
#
_entry.id   88f118235ba7ac0651baf4527457740b
#
_cell.length_a   1.000
_cell.length_b   1.000
_cell.length_c   1.000
_cell.angle_alpha   90.00
_cell.angle_beta   90.00
_cell.angle_gamma   90.00
#
_symmetry.space_group_name_H-M   'P 1'
#
loop_
_entity.id
_entity.type
_entity.pdbx_description
1 polymer ?
#
loop_
_entity_poly.entity_id
_entity_poly.type
_entity_poly.pdbx_seq_one_letter_code
_entity_poly.pdbx_strand_id
1 'polypeptide(L)'
;VANSGGFFNDLKIIWHMAVTGGRGQTHEERLENFYSGQAAGYDSFRKRLLHGREQLFQSLPAPAGGVWVDLGAGTGENAENWGPRLSEFSNAYLIDLSSSLLKVAEQRIQARGWNNVHAVHGDATQFVPPEGSADVVTCSYSLTMIPDWFLAMDHALRILKPGGTFGVVDFFVARKWPAEGLIKHGWSTRTLWQAWFANDNVFLNPDHIPYLQSHFETVSLNQERGKVPYLPFVRAPYYRFVGRKPLN
;
A
#
# COMPACT_ATOMS: atom_id res chain seq x y z
N VAL A 1 16.60 16.05 24.23
CA VAL A 1 15.24 16.22 24.77
C VAL A 1 14.32 15.45 23.82
N ALA A 2 13.87 14.25 24.23
CA ALA A 2 12.96 13.41 23.45
C ALA A 2 11.61 14.15 23.34
N ASN A 3 11.11 14.24 22.11
CA ASN A 3 9.87 14.95 21.75
C ASN A 3 8.66 14.21 22.36
N SER A 4 8.28 14.55 23.58
CA SER A 4 7.19 13.92 24.34
C SER A 4 5.81 14.08 23.66
N GLY A 5 5.65 15.06 22.78
CA GLY A 5 4.42 15.27 22.00
C GLY A 5 4.14 14.17 20.97
N GLY A 6 5.18 13.55 20.41
CA GLY A 6 5.02 12.46 19.43
C GLY A 6 4.50 11.17 20.06
N PHE A 7 5.03 10.78 21.22
CA PHE A 7 4.66 9.54 21.91
C PHE A 7 3.18 9.52 22.34
N PHE A 8 2.70 10.60 22.96
CA PHE A 8 1.30 10.68 23.40
C PHE A 8 0.32 10.75 22.23
N ASN A 9 0.72 11.39 21.13
CA ASN A 9 -0.10 11.45 19.92
C ASN A 9 -0.19 10.07 19.25
N ASP A 10 0.92 9.36 19.18
CA ASP A 10 0.98 8.00 18.61
C ASP A 10 0.23 6.99 19.51
N LEU A 11 0.31 7.12 20.84
CA LEU A 11 -0.46 6.31 21.78
C LEU A 11 -1.97 6.54 21.61
N LYS A 12 -2.37 7.80 21.35
CA LYS A 12 -3.75 8.17 21.05
C LYS A 12 -4.21 7.57 19.71
N ILE A 13 -3.33 7.54 18.71
CA ILE A 13 -3.59 6.91 17.42
C ILE A 13 -3.77 5.39 17.60
N ILE A 14 -2.85 4.73 18.30
CA ILE A 14 -2.93 3.28 18.60
C ILE A 14 -4.20 2.95 19.40
N TRP A 15 -4.53 3.76 20.41
CA TRP A 15 -5.77 3.60 21.18
C TRP A 15 -7.01 3.79 20.31
N HIS A 16 -7.02 4.80 19.44
CA HIS A 16 -8.16 5.07 18.54
C HIS A 16 -8.33 3.95 17.51
N MET A 17 -7.23 3.41 16.97
CA MET A 17 -7.22 2.24 16.11
C MET A 17 -7.85 1.02 16.81
N ALA A 18 -7.49 0.78 18.08
CA ALA A 18 -8.01 -0.35 18.85
C ALA A 18 -9.50 -0.22 19.23
N VAL A 19 -10.05 1.01 19.31
CA VAL A 19 -11.42 1.25 19.82
C VAL A 19 -12.44 1.56 18.72
N THR A 20 -12.01 2.20 17.62
CA THR A 20 -12.92 2.65 16.53
C THR A 20 -12.91 1.77 15.29
N GLY A 21 -12.08 0.73 15.27
CA GLY A 21 -11.96 -0.17 14.13
C GLY A 21 -13.32 -0.78 13.72
N GLY A 22 -13.73 -0.57 12.48
CA GLY A 22 -14.70 -1.42 11.82
C GLY A 22 -16.18 -1.08 11.92
N ARG A 23 -16.55 0.15 12.32
CA ARG A 23 -17.96 0.57 12.29
C ARG A 23 -18.36 1.08 10.90
N GLY A 24 -19.35 0.45 10.27
CA GLY A 24 -19.92 0.79 8.96
C GLY A 24 -20.55 -0.43 8.27
N GLN A 25 -21.58 -0.21 7.45
CA GLN A 25 -22.27 -1.28 6.73
C GLN A 25 -21.49 -1.67 5.46
N THR A 26 -20.88 -0.68 4.79
CA THR A 26 -20.07 -0.89 3.60
C THR A 26 -18.58 -0.86 3.91
N HIS A 27 -17.75 -1.35 2.99
CA HIS A 27 -16.30 -1.26 3.10
C HIS A 27 -15.82 0.20 3.11
N GLU A 28 -16.39 1.03 2.24
CA GLU A 28 -16.12 2.46 2.15
C GLU A 28 -16.44 3.19 3.47
N GLU A 29 -17.63 2.96 4.05
CA GLU A 29 -18.01 3.53 5.34
C GLU A 29 -17.03 3.14 6.47
N ARG A 30 -16.57 1.88 6.48
CA ARG A 30 -15.59 1.42 7.48
C ARG A 30 -14.25 2.12 7.33
N LEU A 31 -13.77 2.31 6.10
CA LEU A 31 -12.53 3.05 5.82
C LEU A 31 -12.67 4.52 6.20
N GLU A 32 -13.76 5.17 5.79
CA GLU A 32 -13.98 6.59 6.09
C GLU A 32 -14.09 6.84 7.61
N ASN A 33 -14.84 6.01 8.34
CA ASN A 33 -14.94 6.11 9.80
C ASN A 33 -13.60 5.85 10.51
N PHE A 34 -12.75 4.98 9.95
CA PHE A 34 -11.43 4.73 10.48
C PHE A 34 -10.48 5.91 10.26
N TYR A 35 -10.54 6.58 9.11
CA TYR A 35 -9.59 7.62 8.73
C TYR A 35 -10.02 9.05 9.05
N SER A 36 -11.33 9.36 9.10
CA SER A 36 -11.85 10.72 9.27
C SER A 36 -11.36 11.47 10.52
N GLY A 37 -11.01 10.74 11.60
CA GLY A 37 -10.49 11.32 12.84
C GLY A 37 -8.97 11.46 12.93
N GLN A 38 -8.20 10.96 11.96
CA GLN A 38 -6.76 10.73 12.12
C GLN A 38 -5.88 11.24 10.97
N ALA A 39 -6.45 11.66 9.84
CA ALA A 39 -5.74 11.93 8.60
C ALA A 39 -4.50 12.84 8.76
N ALA A 40 -4.55 13.86 9.60
CA ALA A 40 -3.45 14.83 9.78
C ALA A 40 -2.25 14.32 10.61
N GLY A 41 -2.47 13.39 11.55
CA GLY A 41 -1.38 12.82 12.40
C GLY A 41 -0.92 11.43 11.95
N TYR A 42 -1.64 10.83 11.04
CA TYR A 42 -1.50 9.45 10.61
C TYR A 42 -0.22 9.17 9.82
N ASP A 43 0.20 10.10 8.98
CA ASP A 43 1.39 9.94 8.13
C ASP A 43 2.69 9.74 8.93
N SER A 44 2.88 10.45 10.04
CA SER A 44 4.11 10.36 10.83
C SER A 44 4.30 9.01 11.53
N PHE A 45 3.24 8.38 11.99
CA PHE A 45 3.25 7.03 12.57
C PHE A 45 3.43 5.97 11.47
N ARG A 46 2.67 6.07 10.39
CA ARG A 46 2.75 5.16 9.25
C ARG A 46 4.15 5.15 8.63
N LYS A 47 4.78 6.29 8.47
CA LYS A 47 6.14 6.40 7.92
C LYS A 47 7.16 5.56 8.69
N ARG A 48 6.96 5.37 10.00
CA ARG A 48 7.83 4.55 10.84
C ARG A 48 7.46 3.06 10.87
N LEU A 49 6.20 2.74 10.54
CA LEU A 49 5.70 1.36 10.53
C LEU A 49 5.78 0.72 9.14
N LEU A 50 5.52 1.48 8.08
CA LEU A 50 5.39 0.98 6.71
C LEU A 50 6.75 0.96 6.01
N HIS A 51 7.53 -0.07 6.31
CA HIS A 51 8.86 -0.27 5.76
C HIS A 51 8.85 -0.65 4.27
N GLY A 52 9.96 -0.44 3.57
CA GLY A 52 10.18 -0.93 2.22
C GLY A 52 9.54 -0.09 1.10
N ARG A 53 8.77 0.95 1.41
CA ARG A 53 8.11 1.81 0.42
C ARG A 53 9.13 2.55 -0.45
N GLU A 54 10.05 3.26 0.16
CA GLU A 54 11.10 3.98 -0.57
C GLU A 54 11.90 3.04 -1.48
N GLN A 55 12.33 1.87 -0.96
CA GLN A 55 13.07 0.88 -1.73
C GLN A 55 12.24 0.30 -2.89
N LEU A 56 10.92 0.11 -2.70
CA LEU A 56 10.04 -0.30 -3.79
C LEU A 56 10.08 0.75 -4.90
N PHE A 57 9.74 2.00 -4.58
CA PHE A 57 9.66 3.07 -5.58
C PHE A 57 10.99 3.36 -6.28
N GLN A 58 12.12 3.22 -5.58
CA GLN A 58 13.44 3.30 -6.18
C GLN A 58 13.73 2.19 -7.19
N SER A 59 13.15 1.00 -7.01
CA SER A 59 13.34 -0.16 -7.90
C SER A 59 12.40 -0.18 -9.11
N LEU A 60 11.33 0.63 -9.11
CA LEU A 60 10.38 0.69 -10.21
C LEU A 60 10.90 1.54 -11.37
N PRO A 61 10.57 1.22 -12.64
CA PRO A 61 10.85 2.09 -13.77
C PRO A 61 9.96 3.35 -13.71
N ALA A 62 10.47 4.45 -14.25
CA ALA A 62 9.68 5.65 -14.51
C ALA A 62 9.85 6.01 -16.00
N PRO A 63 9.06 5.39 -16.89
CA PRO A 63 9.19 5.65 -18.32
C PRO A 63 8.74 7.07 -18.66
N ALA A 64 9.54 7.77 -19.45
CA ALA A 64 9.25 9.13 -19.86
C ALA A 64 7.91 9.19 -20.62
N GLY A 65 7.01 10.08 -20.18
CA GLY A 65 5.65 10.18 -20.73
C GLY A 65 4.72 9.03 -20.36
N GLY A 66 5.16 8.13 -19.47
CA GLY A 66 4.36 7.00 -18.99
C GLY A 66 3.19 7.41 -18.09
N VAL A 67 2.34 6.45 -17.78
CA VAL A 67 1.20 6.60 -16.85
C VAL A 67 1.43 5.72 -15.63
N TRP A 68 1.33 6.32 -14.44
CA TRP A 68 1.39 5.61 -13.16
C TRP A 68 0.02 5.62 -12.45
N VAL A 69 -0.39 4.48 -11.91
CA VAL A 69 -1.60 4.33 -11.08
C VAL A 69 -1.23 3.74 -9.74
N ASP A 70 -1.59 4.41 -8.65
CA ASP A 70 -1.42 3.94 -7.27
C ASP A 70 -2.78 3.51 -6.69
N LEU A 71 -2.98 2.22 -6.46
CA LEU A 71 -4.22 1.64 -5.99
C LEU A 71 -4.24 1.57 -4.46
N GLY A 72 -5.16 2.29 -3.82
CA GLY A 72 -5.19 2.52 -2.37
C GLY A 72 -4.11 3.52 -1.95
N ALA A 73 -4.06 4.66 -2.62
CA ALA A 73 -3.01 5.67 -2.47
C ALA A 73 -3.04 6.42 -1.13
N GLY A 74 -4.16 6.39 -0.43
CA GLY A 74 -4.33 7.08 0.85
C GLY A 74 -4.09 8.58 0.75
N THR A 75 -3.18 9.09 1.56
CA THR A 75 -2.78 10.51 1.60
C THR A 75 -1.85 10.93 0.45
N GLY A 76 -1.59 10.05 -0.51
CA GLY A 76 -0.70 10.33 -1.65
C GLY A 76 0.78 10.40 -1.30
N GLU A 77 1.21 9.92 -0.13
CA GLU A 77 2.61 9.94 0.30
C GLU A 77 3.53 9.15 -0.65
N ASN A 78 3.01 8.15 -1.33
CA ASN A 78 3.76 7.35 -2.30
C ASN A 78 4.33 8.19 -3.45
N ALA A 79 3.65 9.26 -3.86
CA ALA A 79 4.15 10.17 -4.89
C ALA A 79 5.48 10.85 -4.50
N GLU A 80 5.71 11.09 -3.21
CA GLU A 80 6.98 11.64 -2.72
C GLU A 80 8.15 10.67 -2.89
N ASN A 81 7.90 9.35 -2.85
CA ASN A 81 8.94 8.33 -3.00
C ASN A 81 9.54 8.25 -4.42
N TRP A 82 8.85 8.77 -5.43
CA TRP A 82 9.41 8.92 -6.76
C TRP A 82 10.48 10.02 -6.82
N GLY A 83 10.41 11.02 -5.93
CA GLY A 83 11.30 12.19 -5.99
C GLY A 83 11.20 12.91 -7.34
N PRO A 84 12.34 13.33 -7.92
CA PRO A 84 12.35 14.01 -9.24
C PRO A 84 11.76 13.16 -10.37
N ARG A 85 11.80 11.83 -10.27
CA ARG A 85 11.28 10.91 -11.31
C ARG A 85 9.75 10.96 -11.46
N LEU A 86 9.03 11.56 -10.51
CA LEU A 86 7.58 11.77 -10.65
C LEU A 86 7.24 12.61 -11.88
N SER A 87 8.09 13.54 -12.25
CA SER A 87 7.93 14.39 -13.43
C SER A 87 8.13 13.68 -14.77
N GLU A 88 8.70 12.47 -14.78
CA GLU A 88 8.84 11.65 -15.97
C GLU A 88 7.47 11.12 -16.47
N PHE A 89 6.53 10.91 -15.56
CA PHE A 89 5.18 10.48 -15.92
C PHE A 89 4.38 11.62 -16.56
N SER A 90 3.65 11.31 -17.64
CA SER A 90 2.67 12.25 -18.20
C SER A 90 1.51 12.46 -17.25
N ASN A 91 1.03 11.39 -16.63
CA ASN A 91 -0.02 11.40 -15.62
C ASN A 91 0.23 10.35 -14.53
N ALA A 92 -0.14 10.70 -13.30
CA ALA A 92 -0.11 9.85 -12.12
C ALA A 92 -1.48 9.92 -11.43
N TYR A 93 -2.12 8.78 -11.22
CA TYR A 93 -3.44 8.68 -10.62
C TYR A 93 -3.35 8.02 -9.25
N LEU A 94 -3.77 8.76 -8.21
CA LEU A 94 -3.82 8.32 -6.82
C LEU A 94 -5.27 7.92 -6.51
N ILE A 95 -5.54 6.61 -6.46
CA ILE A 95 -6.90 6.08 -6.30
C ILE A 95 -7.13 5.63 -4.86
N ASP A 96 -8.19 6.12 -4.24
CA ASP A 96 -8.61 5.67 -2.91
C ASP A 96 -10.12 5.78 -2.73
N LEU A 97 -10.70 4.96 -1.85
CA LEU A 97 -12.11 5.01 -1.47
C LEU A 97 -12.37 6.03 -0.35
N SER A 98 -11.34 6.46 0.40
CA SER A 98 -11.50 7.42 1.49
C SER A 98 -11.38 8.85 1.00
N SER A 99 -12.51 9.56 0.98
CA SER A 99 -12.55 11.00 0.67
C SER A 99 -11.73 11.84 1.65
N SER A 100 -11.65 11.43 2.90
CA SER A 100 -10.82 12.10 3.93
C SER A 100 -9.33 12.00 3.63
N LEU A 101 -8.84 10.84 3.17
CA LEU A 101 -7.44 10.66 2.79
C LEU A 101 -7.12 11.41 1.49
N LEU A 102 -8.01 11.35 0.50
CA LEU A 102 -7.85 12.05 -0.76
C LEU A 102 -7.78 13.57 -0.60
N LYS A 103 -8.52 14.14 0.35
CA LYS A 103 -8.36 15.56 0.71
C LYS A 103 -6.95 15.92 1.12
N VAL A 104 -6.27 15.04 1.87
CA VAL A 104 -4.86 15.24 2.24
C VAL A 104 -3.95 15.07 1.03
N ALA A 105 -4.26 14.12 0.15
CA ALA A 105 -3.52 13.93 -1.11
C ALA A 105 -3.64 15.17 -2.00
N GLU A 106 -4.83 15.76 -2.16
CA GLU A 106 -5.06 17.01 -2.91
C GLU A 106 -4.25 18.18 -2.34
N GLN A 107 -4.27 18.35 -1.01
CA GLN A 107 -3.45 19.38 -0.34
C GLN A 107 -1.97 19.17 -0.59
N ARG A 108 -1.50 17.92 -0.57
CA ARG A 108 -0.10 17.58 -0.88
C ARG A 108 0.24 17.91 -2.33
N ILE A 109 -0.61 17.52 -3.29
CA ILE A 109 -0.44 17.82 -4.71
C ILE A 109 -0.29 19.32 -4.92
N GLN A 110 -1.18 20.13 -4.34
CA GLN A 110 -1.14 21.60 -4.41
C GLN A 110 0.13 22.18 -3.77
N ALA A 111 0.47 21.72 -2.57
CA ALA A 111 1.64 22.20 -1.83
C ALA A 111 2.98 21.89 -2.54
N ARG A 112 3.03 20.79 -3.30
CA ARG A 112 4.20 20.36 -4.08
C ARG A 112 4.22 20.92 -5.50
N GLY A 113 3.12 21.50 -5.96
CA GLY A 113 3.00 22.01 -7.34
C GLY A 113 3.04 20.90 -8.39
N TRP A 114 2.53 19.70 -8.08
CA TRP A 114 2.49 18.58 -9.03
C TRP A 114 1.34 18.75 -10.01
N ASN A 115 1.63 19.08 -11.25
CA ASN A 115 0.61 19.34 -12.28
C ASN A 115 0.15 18.07 -12.99
N ASN A 116 0.91 16.97 -12.86
CA ASN A 116 0.67 15.68 -13.50
C ASN A 116 0.11 14.62 -12.53
N VAL A 117 -0.21 14.98 -11.28
CA VAL A 117 -0.72 14.06 -10.27
C VAL A 117 -2.19 14.37 -9.98
N HIS A 118 -3.03 13.34 -10.00
CA HIS A 118 -4.47 13.45 -9.86
C HIS A 118 -4.96 12.55 -8.72
N ALA A 119 -5.60 13.12 -7.71
CA ALA A 119 -6.31 12.36 -6.68
C ALA A 119 -7.70 12.01 -7.21
N VAL A 120 -8.06 10.73 -7.17
CA VAL A 120 -9.31 10.21 -7.73
C VAL A 120 -10.03 9.35 -6.71
N HIS A 121 -11.26 9.74 -6.36
CA HIS A 121 -12.13 8.88 -5.55
C HIS A 121 -12.62 7.71 -6.41
N GLY A 122 -12.26 6.49 -6.03
CA GLY A 122 -12.59 5.32 -6.84
C GLY A 122 -12.16 4.00 -6.20
N ASP A 123 -12.76 2.93 -6.70
CA ASP A 123 -12.46 1.57 -6.31
C ASP A 123 -11.22 1.05 -7.05
N ALA A 124 -10.24 0.56 -6.28
CA ALA A 124 -9.00 -0.05 -6.79
C ALA A 124 -9.25 -1.25 -7.73
N THR A 125 -10.43 -1.86 -7.68
CA THR A 125 -10.82 -3.00 -8.53
C THR A 125 -11.45 -2.59 -9.86
N GLN A 126 -11.72 -1.28 -10.07
CA GLN A 126 -12.53 -0.80 -11.20
C GLN A 126 -11.92 0.38 -11.96
N PHE A 127 -11.04 1.15 -11.35
CA PHE A 127 -10.50 2.36 -11.97
C PHE A 127 -9.69 2.07 -13.22
N VAL A 128 -10.02 2.73 -14.32
CA VAL A 128 -9.24 2.71 -15.56
C VAL A 128 -8.75 4.12 -15.85
N PRO A 129 -7.44 4.33 -16.09
CA PRO A 129 -6.94 5.66 -16.42
C PRO A 129 -7.52 6.13 -17.77
N PRO A 130 -7.69 7.46 -17.97
CA PRO A 130 -8.22 8.00 -19.24
C PRO A 130 -7.45 7.54 -20.48
N GLU A 131 -6.17 7.24 -20.36
CA GLU A 131 -5.32 6.68 -21.43
C GLU A 131 -5.64 5.22 -21.74
N GLY A 132 -6.54 4.59 -21.01
CA GLY A 132 -6.96 3.19 -21.18
C GLY A 132 -5.99 2.16 -20.58
N SER A 133 -4.73 2.54 -20.32
CA SER A 133 -3.72 1.65 -19.74
C SER A 133 -2.62 2.40 -19.01
N ALA A 134 -1.90 1.70 -18.12
CA ALA A 134 -0.80 2.22 -17.32
C ALA A 134 0.53 1.53 -17.68
N ASP A 135 1.63 2.24 -17.52
CA ASP A 135 2.98 1.69 -17.62
C ASP A 135 3.43 1.08 -16.29
N VAL A 136 3.01 1.72 -15.18
CA VAL A 136 3.31 1.27 -13.82
C VAL A 136 2.03 1.31 -12.98
N VAL A 137 1.78 0.25 -12.23
CA VAL A 137 0.74 0.18 -11.20
C VAL A 137 1.39 -0.16 -9.88
N THR A 138 0.92 0.45 -8.79
CA THR A 138 1.43 0.16 -7.44
C THR A 138 0.30 -0.12 -6.46
N CYS A 139 0.59 -0.99 -5.49
CA CYS A 139 -0.17 -1.20 -4.25
C CYS A 139 0.80 -1.12 -3.08
N SER A 140 0.61 -0.15 -2.18
CA SER A 140 1.52 0.05 -1.06
C SER A 140 0.76 0.05 0.26
N TYR A 141 0.79 -1.09 0.96
CA TYR A 141 0.03 -1.32 2.19
C TYR A 141 -1.48 -1.10 2.03
N SER A 142 -2.00 -1.51 0.88
CA SER A 142 -3.42 -1.40 0.51
C SER A 142 -4.09 -2.75 0.31
N LEU A 143 -3.39 -3.76 -0.20
CA LEU A 143 -3.99 -5.07 -0.48
C LEU A 143 -4.50 -5.78 0.79
N THR A 144 -3.81 -5.62 1.92
CA THR A 144 -4.25 -6.16 3.21
C THR A 144 -5.51 -5.47 3.75
N MET A 145 -5.91 -4.34 3.18
CA MET A 145 -7.12 -3.60 3.53
C MET A 145 -8.24 -3.77 2.51
N ILE A 146 -7.95 -4.30 1.32
CA ILE A 146 -8.95 -4.58 0.27
C ILE A 146 -9.48 -6.00 0.49
N PRO A 147 -10.79 -6.21 0.80
CA PRO A 147 -11.35 -7.54 1.04
C PRO A 147 -11.14 -8.49 -0.15
N ASP A 148 -11.43 -8.01 -1.36
CA ASP A 148 -11.27 -8.73 -2.62
C ASP A 148 -9.92 -8.37 -3.28
N TRP A 149 -8.82 -8.49 -2.52
CA TRP A 149 -7.46 -8.15 -2.95
C TRP A 149 -7.07 -8.80 -4.27
N PHE A 150 -7.55 -10.01 -4.55
CA PHE A 150 -7.30 -10.72 -5.81
C PHE A 150 -7.93 -10.00 -7.00
N LEU A 151 -9.12 -9.39 -6.84
CA LEU A 151 -9.73 -8.56 -7.88
C LEU A 151 -8.91 -7.29 -8.16
N ALA A 152 -8.32 -6.69 -7.11
CA ALA A 152 -7.43 -5.54 -7.30
C ALA A 152 -6.14 -5.93 -8.05
N MET A 153 -5.57 -7.11 -7.78
CA MET A 153 -4.41 -7.63 -8.51
C MET A 153 -4.75 -7.98 -9.98
N ASP A 154 -5.90 -8.62 -10.22
CA ASP A 154 -6.40 -8.90 -11.57
C ASP A 154 -6.67 -7.61 -12.34
N HIS A 155 -7.21 -6.61 -11.64
CA HIS A 155 -7.46 -5.32 -12.24
C HIS A 155 -6.15 -4.60 -12.59
N ALA A 156 -5.16 -4.62 -11.70
CA ALA A 156 -3.82 -4.11 -11.99
C ALA A 156 -3.22 -4.77 -13.23
N LEU A 157 -3.32 -6.10 -13.33
CA LEU A 157 -2.89 -6.84 -14.52
C LEU A 157 -3.63 -6.39 -15.79
N ARG A 158 -4.94 -6.13 -15.68
CA ARG A 158 -5.79 -5.72 -16.81
C ARG A 158 -5.40 -4.36 -17.34
N ILE A 159 -5.23 -3.36 -16.46
CA ILE A 159 -4.93 -1.97 -16.85
C ILE A 159 -3.47 -1.75 -17.22
N LEU A 160 -2.56 -2.63 -16.84
CA LEU A 160 -1.16 -2.55 -17.28
C LEU A 160 -1.03 -2.82 -18.78
N LYS A 161 -0.18 -2.04 -19.45
CA LYS A 161 0.31 -2.36 -20.78
C LYS A 161 1.05 -3.70 -20.79
N PRO A 162 1.10 -4.45 -21.90
CA PRO A 162 2.03 -5.58 -22.04
C PRO A 162 3.45 -5.15 -21.69
N GLY A 163 4.15 -5.90 -20.84
CA GLY A 163 5.47 -5.54 -20.30
C GLY A 163 5.46 -4.46 -19.21
N GLY A 164 4.30 -3.87 -18.89
CA GLY A 164 4.15 -2.90 -17.80
C GLY A 164 4.46 -3.50 -16.42
N THR A 165 4.80 -2.66 -15.48
CA THR A 165 5.34 -3.08 -14.17
C THR A 165 4.31 -2.95 -13.06
N PHE A 166 4.14 -4.00 -12.26
CA PHE A 166 3.38 -3.98 -11.01
C PHE A 166 4.32 -4.00 -9.81
N GLY A 167 4.20 -2.99 -8.95
CA GLY A 167 4.96 -2.87 -7.71
C GLY A 167 4.07 -3.04 -6.48
N VAL A 168 4.44 -3.94 -5.57
CA VAL A 168 3.69 -4.17 -4.33
C VAL A 168 4.62 -4.15 -3.12
N VAL A 169 4.20 -3.46 -2.06
CA VAL A 169 4.74 -3.64 -0.72
C VAL A 169 3.58 -3.76 0.26
N ASP A 170 3.58 -4.84 1.06
CA ASP A 170 2.51 -5.05 2.04
C ASP A 170 2.95 -5.98 3.17
N PHE A 171 2.18 -5.99 4.26
CA PHE A 171 2.32 -6.98 5.31
C PHE A 171 1.87 -8.36 4.83
N PHE A 172 2.45 -9.41 5.37
CA PHE A 172 2.04 -10.77 5.05
C PHE A 172 2.33 -11.77 6.16
N VAL A 173 1.69 -12.91 6.08
CA VAL A 173 2.11 -14.14 6.75
C VAL A 173 2.35 -15.23 5.71
N ALA A 174 3.36 -16.06 5.92
CA ALA A 174 3.64 -17.15 5.00
C ALA A 174 2.60 -18.27 5.13
N ARG A 175 2.35 -18.99 4.04
CA ARG A 175 1.63 -20.29 4.08
C ARG A 175 2.29 -21.24 5.08
N LYS A 176 1.55 -22.21 5.62
CA LYS A 176 2.10 -23.26 6.48
C LYS A 176 3.22 -24.04 5.78
N TRP A 177 3.04 -24.27 4.50
CA TRP A 177 3.95 -24.94 3.59
C TRP A 177 4.21 -24.02 2.39
N PRO A 178 5.16 -23.07 2.51
CA PRO A 178 5.50 -22.19 1.40
C PRO A 178 6.26 -22.96 0.32
N ALA A 179 6.27 -22.43 -0.90
CA ALA A 179 7.12 -22.94 -1.96
C ALA A 179 8.60 -22.78 -1.62
N GLU A 180 9.46 -23.53 -2.29
CA GLU A 180 10.91 -23.45 -2.13
C GLU A 180 11.41 -22.02 -2.38
N GLY A 181 12.37 -21.57 -1.57
CA GLY A 181 12.90 -20.21 -1.64
C GLY A 181 12.07 -19.15 -0.91
N LEU A 182 10.85 -19.47 -0.45
CA LEU A 182 10.04 -18.53 0.32
C LEU A 182 10.24 -18.72 1.83
N ILE A 183 10.13 -17.60 2.58
CA ILE A 183 10.26 -17.61 4.05
C ILE A 183 9.12 -18.43 4.67
N LYS A 184 9.49 -19.29 5.62
CA LYS A 184 8.54 -20.02 6.46
C LYS A 184 8.36 -19.26 7.78
N HIS A 185 7.13 -18.88 8.09
CA HIS A 185 6.78 -18.31 9.40
C HIS A 185 6.38 -19.43 10.37
N GLY A 186 6.86 -19.33 11.62
CA GLY A 186 6.42 -20.18 12.72
C GLY A 186 4.92 -19.95 13.03
N TRP A 187 4.33 -20.90 13.76
CA TRP A 187 2.93 -20.81 14.18
C TRP A 187 2.64 -19.49 14.93
N SER A 188 3.49 -19.13 15.89
CA SER A 188 3.35 -17.91 16.67
C SER A 188 3.31 -16.64 15.80
N THR A 189 4.22 -16.52 14.83
CA THR A 189 4.24 -15.37 13.90
C THR A 189 2.95 -15.29 13.08
N ARG A 190 2.46 -16.43 12.57
CA ARG A 190 1.25 -16.47 11.75
C ARG A 190 0.00 -16.10 12.55
N THR A 191 -0.10 -16.54 13.80
CA THR A 191 -1.27 -16.30 14.65
C THR A 191 -1.25 -14.90 15.25
N LEU A 192 -0.09 -14.49 15.81
CA LEU A 192 0.04 -13.20 16.48
C LEU A 192 -0.25 -12.04 15.52
N TRP A 193 0.38 -12.03 14.35
CA TRP A 193 0.24 -10.90 13.43
C TRP A 193 -1.15 -10.83 12.80
N GLN A 194 -1.77 -11.95 12.48
CA GLN A 194 -3.16 -11.95 12.00
C GLN A 194 -4.12 -11.40 13.05
N ALA A 195 -3.99 -11.84 14.31
CA ALA A 195 -4.83 -11.34 15.40
C ALA A 195 -4.57 -9.85 15.71
N TRP A 196 -3.29 -9.44 15.70
CA TRP A 196 -2.90 -8.05 15.97
C TRP A 196 -3.48 -7.09 14.93
N PHE A 197 -3.26 -7.36 13.65
CA PHE A 197 -3.66 -6.48 12.57
C PHE A 197 -5.16 -6.54 12.23
N ALA A 198 -5.85 -7.63 12.58
CA ALA A 198 -7.29 -7.75 12.35
C ALA A 198 -8.10 -6.65 13.09
N ASN A 199 -7.61 -6.18 14.24
CA ASN A 199 -8.24 -5.08 14.96
C ASN A 199 -8.20 -3.74 14.18
N ASP A 200 -7.26 -3.60 13.26
CA ASP A 200 -7.07 -2.39 12.45
C ASP A 200 -7.64 -2.55 11.03
N ASN A 201 -8.50 -3.54 10.78
CA ASN A 201 -9.01 -3.92 9.46
C ASN A 201 -7.91 -4.27 8.44
N VAL A 202 -6.74 -4.70 8.91
CA VAL A 202 -5.63 -5.14 8.08
C VAL A 202 -5.56 -6.67 8.16
N PHE A 203 -5.82 -7.32 7.04
CA PHE A 203 -5.92 -8.79 6.97
C PHE A 203 -4.71 -9.37 6.24
N LEU A 204 -3.72 -9.82 7.01
CA LEU A 204 -2.52 -10.44 6.45
C LEU A 204 -2.87 -11.75 5.74
N ASN A 205 -2.57 -11.81 4.46
CA ASN A 205 -2.93 -12.95 3.63
C ASN A 205 -1.69 -13.76 3.22
N PRO A 206 -1.70 -15.10 3.36
CA PRO A 206 -0.60 -15.95 2.93
C PRO A 206 -0.54 -16.16 1.41
N ASP A 207 -1.58 -15.74 0.68
CA ASP A 207 -1.74 -16.04 -0.73
C ASP A 207 -1.36 -14.89 -1.67
N HIS A 208 -1.07 -13.68 -1.14
CA HIS A 208 -0.63 -12.56 -1.96
C HIS A 208 0.58 -12.92 -2.84
N ILE A 209 1.66 -13.43 -2.23
CA ILE A 209 2.90 -13.76 -2.96
C ILE A 209 2.67 -14.85 -4.01
N PRO A 210 2.07 -16.02 -3.68
CA PRO A 210 1.78 -17.03 -4.69
C PRO A 210 0.90 -16.53 -5.83
N TYR A 211 -0.09 -15.68 -5.53
CA TYR A 211 -0.96 -15.10 -6.53
C TYR A 211 -0.19 -14.17 -7.48
N LEU A 212 0.62 -13.26 -6.92
CA LEU A 212 1.49 -12.39 -7.70
C LEU A 212 2.43 -13.17 -8.64
N GLN A 213 3.08 -14.22 -8.10
CA GLN A 213 4.00 -15.06 -8.87
C GLN A 213 3.32 -15.87 -9.97
N SER A 214 2.02 -16.16 -9.83
CA SER A 214 1.27 -16.90 -10.86
C SER A 214 0.76 -16.04 -12.00
N HIS A 215 0.65 -14.72 -11.81
CA HIS A 215 0.07 -13.80 -12.79
C HIS A 215 1.09 -12.84 -13.41
N PHE A 216 2.23 -12.63 -12.77
CA PHE A 216 3.27 -11.72 -13.23
C PHE A 216 4.61 -12.45 -13.37
N GLU A 217 5.39 -12.04 -14.34
CA GLU A 217 6.80 -12.41 -14.43
C GLU A 217 7.55 -11.73 -13.28
N THR A 218 8.04 -12.51 -12.32
CA THR A 218 8.73 -11.99 -11.14
C THR A 218 10.07 -11.35 -11.50
N VAL A 219 10.19 -10.04 -11.32
CA VAL A 219 11.47 -9.31 -11.45
C VAL A 219 12.24 -9.34 -10.15
N SER A 220 11.56 -9.09 -9.04
CA SER A 220 12.15 -9.22 -7.70
C SER A 220 11.10 -9.53 -6.64
N LEU A 221 11.50 -10.31 -5.64
CA LEU A 221 10.71 -10.58 -4.44
C LEU A 221 11.61 -10.55 -3.21
N ASN A 222 11.32 -9.63 -2.31
CA ASN A 222 12.03 -9.50 -1.04
C ASN A 222 11.03 -9.70 0.12
N GLN A 223 11.34 -10.63 1.01
CA GLN A 223 10.54 -10.92 2.20
C GLN A 223 11.35 -10.51 3.43
N GLU A 224 10.85 -9.57 4.19
CA GLU A 224 11.62 -8.88 5.23
C GLU A 224 10.80 -8.72 6.52
N ARG A 225 11.43 -8.12 7.55
CA ARG A 225 10.79 -7.81 8.82
C ARG A 225 11.12 -6.39 9.26
N GLY A 226 10.11 -5.54 9.36
CA GLY A 226 10.22 -4.16 9.80
C GLY A 226 10.04 -4.01 11.32
N LYS A 227 10.74 -3.06 11.93
CA LYS A 227 10.57 -2.71 13.34
C LYS A 227 9.18 -2.11 13.57
N VAL A 228 8.52 -2.52 14.63
CA VAL A 228 7.27 -1.87 15.07
C VAL A 228 7.64 -0.70 15.98
N PRO A 229 7.13 0.53 15.73
CA PRO A 229 7.39 1.67 16.58
C PRO A 229 7.08 1.37 18.05
N TYR A 230 7.94 1.83 18.95
CA TYR A 230 7.84 1.64 20.42
C TYR A 230 7.96 0.20 20.94
N LEU A 231 8.08 -0.79 20.08
CA LEU A 231 8.28 -2.19 20.45
C LEU A 231 9.66 -2.69 19.96
N PRO A 232 10.73 -2.47 20.73
CA PRO A 232 12.11 -2.58 20.24
C PRO A 232 12.51 -4.00 19.75
N PHE A 233 11.83 -5.03 20.23
CA PHE A 233 12.12 -6.43 19.87
C PHE A 233 11.08 -7.03 18.92
N VAL A 234 10.04 -6.26 18.56
CA VAL A 234 8.94 -6.73 17.72
C VAL A 234 9.15 -6.28 16.28
N ARG A 235 9.00 -7.22 15.34
CA ARG A 235 9.19 -6.95 13.91
C ARG A 235 8.05 -7.58 13.12
N ALA A 236 7.30 -6.74 12.40
CA ALA A 236 6.22 -7.16 11.51
C ALA A 236 6.78 -7.68 10.17
N PRO A 237 6.30 -8.82 9.67
CA PRO A 237 6.71 -9.32 8.36
C PRO A 237 6.04 -8.52 7.24
N TYR A 238 6.83 -8.14 6.24
CA TYR A 238 6.36 -7.49 5.02
C TYR A 238 7.12 -8.03 3.82
N TYR A 239 6.57 -7.83 2.63
CA TYR A 239 7.23 -8.20 1.39
C TYR A 239 7.25 -7.01 0.42
N ARG A 240 8.19 -7.01 -0.49
CA ARG A 240 8.25 -6.16 -1.67
C ARG A 240 8.32 -7.06 -2.90
N PHE A 241 7.44 -6.80 -3.84
CA PHE A 241 7.34 -7.52 -5.10
C PHE A 241 7.38 -6.54 -6.26
N VAL A 242 8.17 -6.86 -7.26
CA VAL A 242 8.13 -6.21 -8.58
C VAL A 242 7.92 -7.29 -9.61
N GLY A 243 6.88 -7.16 -10.40
CA GLY A 243 6.57 -8.07 -11.49
C GLY A 243 6.25 -7.34 -12.77
N ARG A 244 6.40 -8.03 -13.91
CA ARG A 244 5.97 -7.56 -15.22
C ARG A 244 4.73 -8.28 -15.68
N LYS A 245 3.84 -7.54 -16.33
CA LYS A 245 2.78 -8.16 -17.11
C LYS A 245 3.40 -8.91 -18.29
N PRO A 246 3.06 -10.19 -18.52
CA PRO A 246 3.49 -10.90 -19.70
C PRO A 246 3.18 -10.15 -21.00
N LEU A 247 3.98 -10.37 -22.04
CA LEU A 247 3.81 -9.71 -23.34
C LEU A 247 2.66 -10.31 -24.19
N ASN A 248 2.12 -11.45 -23.73
CA ASN A 248 1.07 -12.20 -24.45
C ASN A 248 -0.31 -11.86 -23.91
#